data_159410982bca1db108e20a40f41790ed
#
_entry.id   159410982bca1db108e20a40f41790ed
#
_cell.length_a   1.000
_cell.length_b   1.000
_cell.length_c   1.000
_cell.angle_alpha   90.00
_cell.angle_beta   90.00
_cell.angle_gamma   90.00
#
_symmetry.space_group_name_H-M   'P 1'
#
loop_
_entity.id
_entity.type
_entity.pdbx_description
1 polymer ?
#
loop_
_entity_poly.entity_id
_entity_poly.type
_entity_poly.pdbx_seq_one_letter_code
_entity_poly.pdbx_strand_id
1 'polypeptide(L)'
;QHNRCRRQRQMCIRDSGNYGTSNQGMIKTIYRRGLSNRYGSMMQAIAGIHYNFSFSDKFLEVLAESNSDNIKDFKNKTYLSIARNFRRYGWIYLLLYGASPLASGSFAANRPNDLQLLSTGDLYKPYATSLRMGDLGYISHAQDSLNISFNSLDAYCLDLKNALHTPFEQYKKIGEFKDAERIQLNDSIIPVSYTHLTLPTTPVV
;
A
#
# COMPACT_ATOMS: atom_id res chain seq x y z
N GLN A 1 26.96 7.94 -7.12
CA GLN A 1 25.70 7.29 -7.56
C GLN A 1 25.70 5.78 -7.27
N HIS A 2 26.83 5.08 -7.34
CA HIS A 2 26.92 3.63 -7.07
C HIS A 2 26.68 3.22 -5.61
N ASN A 3 27.01 4.06 -4.64
CA ASN A 3 26.76 3.78 -3.22
C ASN A 3 25.28 3.87 -2.82
N ARG A 4 24.47 4.65 -3.54
CA ARG A 4 23.01 4.73 -3.31
C ARG A 4 22.30 3.45 -3.71
N CYS A 5 22.72 2.84 -4.82
CA CYS A 5 22.11 1.61 -5.34
C CYS A 5 22.45 0.39 -4.46
N ARG A 6 23.67 0.31 -3.92
CA ARG A 6 24.07 -0.75 -2.97
C ARG A 6 23.31 -0.67 -1.65
N ARG A 7 23.10 0.53 -1.10
CA ARG A 7 22.31 0.71 0.12
C ARG A 7 20.84 0.31 -0.08
N GLN A 8 20.26 0.59 -1.23
CA GLN A 8 18.88 0.16 -1.53
C GLN A 8 18.74 -1.37 -1.59
N ARG A 9 19.71 -2.10 -2.12
CA ARG A 9 19.68 -3.58 -2.16
C ARG A 9 19.87 -4.23 -0.78
N GLN A 10 20.66 -3.63 0.10
CA GLN A 10 20.81 -4.12 1.48
C GLN A 10 19.61 -3.76 2.37
N MET A 11 18.87 -2.72 2.04
CA MET A 11 17.69 -2.28 2.79
C MET A 11 16.52 -3.26 2.78
N CYS A 12 16.48 -4.20 1.82
CA CYS A 12 15.33 -5.08 1.65
C CYS A 12 15.35 -6.34 2.51
N ILE A 13 16.50 -6.72 3.12
CA ILE A 13 16.63 -8.07 3.68
C ILE A 13 16.82 -8.11 5.20
N ARG A 14 17.43 -7.10 5.83
CA ARG A 14 17.79 -7.17 7.25
C ARG A 14 17.58 -5.91 8.07
N ASP A 15 17.45 -4.74 7.46
CA ASP A 15 17.42 -3.50 8.23
C ASP A 15 16.52 -2.44 7.58
N SER A 16 15.79 -1.71 8.42
CA SER A 16 15.06 -0.53 7.99
C SER A 16 16.09 0.54 7.60
N GLY A 17 16.09 0.98 6.34
CA GLY A 17 17.06 1.95 5.86
C GLY A 17 17.11 3.20 6.72
N ASN A 18 18.31 3.65 7.03
CA ASN A 18 18.53 4.93 7.67
C ASN A 18 18.61 6.03 6.59
N TYR A 19 17.67 6.98 6.65
CA TYR A 19 17.54 8.06 5.66
C TYR A 19 18.24 9.36 6.07
N GLY A 20 19.06 9.31 7.12
CA GLY A 20 19.79 10.45 7.66
C GLY A 20 19.08 11.15 8.81
N THR A 21 19.66 12.26 9.26
CA THR A 21 19.26 12.98 10.49
C THR A 21 18.31 14.17 10.23
N SER A 22 18.01 14.50 8.97
CA SER A 22 17.02 15.53 8.67
C SER A 22 15.62 15.09 9.13
N ASN A 23 14.73 16.04 9.42
CA ASN A 23 13.36 15.73 9.83
C ASN A 23 12.65 14.80 8.83
N GLN A 24 12.80 15.03 7.54
CA GLN A 24 12.24 14.16 6.50
C GLN A 24 12.89 12.77 6.49
N GLY A 25 14.19 12.69 6.71
CA GLY A 25 14.93 11.43 6.82
C GLY A 25 14.46 10.63 8.04
N MET A 26 14.36 11.29 9.18
CA MET A 26 13.88 10.68 10.43
C MET A 26 12.45 10.15 10.31
N ILE A 27 11.52 10.93 9.74
CA ILE A 27 10.14 10.47 9.49
C ILE A 27 10.13 9.21 8.65
N LYS A 28 10.91 9.14 7.56
CA LYS A 28 11.00 7.94 6.71
C LYS A 28 11.60 6.75 7.45
N THR A 29 12.62 6.97 8.26
CA THR A 29 13.24 5.92 9.07
C THR A 29 12.24 5.34 10.07
N ILE A 30 11.56 6.20 10.83
CA ILE A 30 10.56 5.80 11.84
C ILE A 30 9.36 5.11 11.16
N TYR A 31 8.89 5.64 10.02
CA TYR A 31 7.82 5.03 9.24
C TYR A 31 8.15 3.59 8.83
N ARG A 32 9.35 3.35 8.26
CA ARG A 32 9.77 2.00 7.87
C ARG A 32 9.96 1.07 9.04
N ARG A 33 10.48 1.57 10.14
CA ARG A 33 10.60 0.82 11.39
C ARG A 33 9.21 0.41 11.89
N GLY A 34 8.25 1.33 11.87
CA GLY A 34 6.85 1.06 12.19
C GLY A 34 6.25 -0.04 11.32
N LEU A 35 6.48 0.00 10.00
CA LEU A 35 6.03 -1.06 9.10
C LEU A 35 6.66 -2.43 9.45
N SER A 36 7.94 -2.45 9.79
CA SER A 36 8.63 -3.67 10.20
C SER A 36 8.02 -4.26 11.48
N ASN A 37 7.69 -3.42 12.46
CA ASN A 37 7.08 -3.84 13.71
C ASN A 37 5.62 -4.31 13.54
N ARG A 38 4.88 -3.71 12.60
CA ARG A 38 3.47 -4.03 12.33
C ARG A 38 3.29 -5.27 11.46
N TYR A 39 4.11 -5.39 10.41
CA TYR A 39 3.91 -6.38 9.33
C TYR A 39 5.10 -7.31 9.12
N GLY A 40 6.21 -7.08 9.82
CA GLY A 40 7.46 -7.80 9.62
C GLY A 40 8.33 -7.22 8.50
N SER A 41 9.64 -7.39 8.65
CA SER A 41 10.64 -6.81 7.73
C SER A 41 10.55 -7.37 6.30
N MET A 42 10.13 -8.62 6.14
CA MET A 42 9.99 -9.28 4.84
C MET A 42 8.98 -8.60 3.92
N MET A 43 7.97 -7.92 4.49
CA MET A 43 7.02 -7.15 3.69
C MET A 43 7.66 -6.00 2.91
N GLN A 44 8.75 -5.46 3.42
CA GLN A 44 9.47 -4.36 2.77
C GLN A 44 10.40 -4.85 1.64
N ALA A 45 10.64 -6.16 1.53
CA ALA A 45 11.41 -6.76 0.45
C ALA A 45 10.64 -6.78 -0.88
N ILE A 46 9.31 -6.64 -0.83
CA ILE A 46 8.49 -6.64 -2.04
C ILE A 46 8.48 -5.22 -2.62
N ALA A 47 9.05 -5.06 -3.81
CA ALA A 47 8.97 -3.84 -4.60
C ALA A 47 7.95 -4.01 -5.72
N GLY A 48 7.07 -3.04 -5.90
CA GLY A 48 6.12 -3.01 -7.01
C GLY A 48 6.49 -1.96 -8.05
N ILE A 49 5.93 -2.09 -9.23
CA ILE A 49 5.98 -1.05 -10.26
C ILE A 49 4.80 -0.11 -10.01
N HIS A 50 5.10 1.17 -9.81
CA HIS A 50 4.10 2.22 -9.66
C HIS A 50 4.03 3.01 -10.96
N TYR A 51 2.83 3.10 -11.51
CA TYR A 51 2.55 3.91 -12.68
C TYR A 51 1.60 5.05 -12.30
N ASN A 52 2.10 6.28 -12.35
CA ASN A 52 1.30 7.46 -12.09
C ASN A 52 0.67 7.94 -13.39
N PHE A 53 -0.65 8.01 -13.39
CA PHE A 53 -1.43 8.42 -14.55
C PHE A 53 -2.31 9.63 -14.20
N SER A 54 -2.35 10.60 -15.10
CA SER A 54 -3.30 11.71 -15.05
C SER A 54 -3.72 12.11 -16.46
N PHE A 55 -4.95 12.58 -16.60
CA PHE A 55 -5.38 13.20 -17.84
C PHE A 55 -4.79 14.59 -17.97
N SER A 56 -4.53 15.01 -19.21
CA SER A 56 -4.16 16.41 -19.48
C SER A 56 -5.32 17.33 -19.16
N ASP A 57 -5.02 18.57 -18.76
CA ASP A 57 -6.04 19.57 -18.49
C ASP A 57 -6.91 19.82 -19.72
N LYS A 58 -6.29 19.93 -20.90
CA LYS A 58 -7.01 20.09 -22.17
C LYS A 58 -8.01 18.97 -22.45
N PHE A 59 -7.66 17.72 -22.14
CA PHE A 59 -8.58 16.59 -22.31
C PHE A 59 -9.78 16.71 -21.36
N LEU A 60 -9.53 17.09 -20.11
CA LEU A 60 -10.60 17.27 -19.12
C LEU A 60 -11.49 18.48 -19.44
N GLU A 61 -10.92 19.54 -20.01
CA GLU A 61 -11.69 20.71 -20.51
C GLU A 61 -12.62 20.33 -21.65
N VAL A 62 -12.12 19.57 -22.63
CA VAL A 62 -12.96 19.06 -23.73
C VAL A 62 -14.09 18.19 -23.23
N LEU A 63 -13.83 17.31 -22.25
CA LEU A 63 -14.87 16.49 -21.64
C LEU A 63 -15.87 17.31 -20.82
N ALA A 64 -15.43 18.43 -20.24
CA ALA A 64 -16.26 19.29 -19.41
C ALA A 64 -17.18 20.21 -20.22
N GLU A 65 -16.83 20.56 -21.46
CA GLU A 65 -17.51 21.56 -22.32
C GLU A 65 -19.03 21.34 -22.46
N SER A 66 -19.51 20.16 -22.13
CA SER A 66 -20.95 19.85 -22.21
C SER A 66 -21.70 19.99 -20.88
N ASN A 67 -21.02 20.13 -19.72
CA ASN A 67 -21.70 19.81 -18.44
C ASN A 67 -21.25 20.54 -17.17
N SER A 68 -20.28 21.47 -17.16
CA SER A 68 -19.90 22.04 -15.87
C SER A 68 -19.38 23.49 -15.93
N ASP A 69 -19.93 24.34 -15.08
CA ASP A 69 -19.48 25.72 -14.84
C ASP A 69 -18.15 25.78 -14.07
N ASN A 70 -17.69 24.68 -13.49
CA ASN A 70 -16.48 24.61 -12.66
C ASN A 70 -15.61 23.42 -13.03
N ILE A 71 -14.55 23.67 -13.77
CA ILE A 71 -13.57 22.64 -14.20
C ILE A 71 -12.91 21.89 -13.03
N LYS A 72 -12.69 22.53 -11.89
CA LYS A 72 -12.09 21.91 -10.72
C LYS A 72 -13.02 20.85 -10.12
N ASP A 73 -14.29 21.15 -10.01
CA ASP A 73 -15.28 20.21 -9.49
C ASP A 73 -15.50 19.05 -10.46
N PHE A 74 -15.47 19.33 -11.76
CA PHE A 74 -15.52 18.31 -12.78
C PHE A 74 -14.33 17.36 -12.68
N LYS A 75 -13.10 17.89 -12.54
CA LYS A 75 -11.88 17.09 -12.32
C LYS A 75 -12.02 16.19 -11.10
N ASN A 76 -12.42 16.73 -9.96
CA ASN A 76 -12.59 15.99 -8.72
C ASN A 76 -13.62 14.85 -8.88
N LYS A 77 -14.77 15.13 -9.45
CA LYS A 77 -15.83 14.15 -9.73
C LYS A 77 -15.33 13.04 -10.66
N THR A 78 -14.60 13.42 -11.72
CA THR A 78 -14.04 12.48 -12.69
C THR A 78 -13.05 11.52 -12.04
N TYR A 79 -12.07 12.02 -11.30
CA TYR A 79 -11.08 11.16 -10.65
C TYR A 79 -11.69 10.27 -9.56
N LEU A 80 -12.62 10.77 -8.76
CA LEU A 80 -13.33 9.96 -7.77
C LEU A 80 -14.21 8.90 -8.44
N SER A 81 -14.82 9.21 -9.58
CA SER A 81 -15.58 8.23 -10.38
C SER A 81 -14.66 7.14 -10.93
N ILE A 82 -13.49 7.49 -11.43
CA ILE A 82 -12.48 6.51 -11.88
C ILE A 82 -12.06 5.62 -10.71
N ALA A 83 -11.81 6.19 -9.54
CA ALA A 83 -11.46 5.42 -8.34
C ALA A 83 -12.56 4.42 -7.94
N ARG A 84 -13.84 4.85 -7.95
CA ARG A 84 -14.99 3.95 -7.70
C ARG A 84 -15.08 2.83 -8.74
N ASN A 85 -14.95 3.17 -10.02
CA ASN A 85 -15.02 2.19 -11.09
C ASN A 85 -13.83 1.23 -11.04
N PHE A 86 -12.64 1.73 -10.73
CA PHE A 86 -11.47 0.88 -10.53
C PHE A 86 -11.69 -0.13 -9.40
N ARG A 87 -12.25 0.29 -8.27
CA ARG A 87 -12.58 -0.63 -7.17
C ARG A 87 -13.63 -1.67 -7.58
N ARG A 88 -14.61 -1.28 -8.39
CA ARG A 88 -15.66 -2.19 -8.89
C ARG A 88 -15.13 -3.23 -9.86
N TYR A 89 -14.26 -2.84 -10.76
CA TYR A 89 -13.79 -3.66 -11.88
C TYR A 89 -12.34 -4.12 -11.75
N GLY A 90 -11.62 -3.71 -10.72
CA GLY A 90 -10.19 -4.00 -10.52
C GLY A 90 -9.88 -5.50 -10.42
N TRP A 91 -10.84 -6.33 -10.01
CA TRP A 91 -10.71 -7.78 -9.99
C TRP A 91 -10.39 -8.37 -11.37
N ILE A 92 -10.84 -7.73 -12.47
CA ILE A 92 -10.53 -8.17 -13.85
C ILE A 92 -9.03 -8.08 -14.10
N TYR A 93 -8.39 -7.02 -13.62
CA TYR A 93 -6.95 -6.87 -13.76
C TYR A 93 -6.18 -7.91 -12.92
N LEU A 94 -6.68 -8.23 -11.74
CA LEU A 94 -6.13 -9.32 -10.93
C LEU A 94 -6.26 -10.67 -11.65
N LEU A 95 -7.40 -10.93 -12.26
CA LEU A 95 -7.64 -12.17 -13.01
C LEU A 95 -6.72 -12.30 -14.22
N LEU A 96 -6.56 -11.21 -15.00
CA LEU A 96 -5.80 -11.24 -16.26
C LEU A 96 -4.29 -11.07 -16.06
N TYR A 97 -3.88 -10.29 -15.08
CA TYR A 97 -2.50 -9.85 -14.88
C TYR A 97 -1.99 -10.06 -13.45
N GLY A 98 -2.70 -10.82 -12.66
CA GLY A 98 -2.29 -11.14 -11.30
C GLY A 98 -0.92 -11.81 -11.30
N ALA A 99 -0.09 -11.46 -10.30
CA ALA A 99 1.33 -11.73 -10.36
C ALA A 99 1.66 -13.22 -10.31
N SER A 100 1.13 -13.95 -9.35
CA SER A 100 1.47 -15.36 -9.21
C SER A 100 0.63 -16.04 -8.13
N PRO A 101 0.24 -17.29 -8.33
CA PRO A 101 -0.24 -18.16 -7.26
C PRO A 101 0.89 -18.72 -6.40
N LEU A 102 2.15 -18.35 -6.66
CA LEU A 102 3.36 -18.86 -6.03
C LEU A 102 3.99 -17.84 -5.10
N ALA A 103 4.56 -18.33 -3.99
CA ALA A 103 5.41 -17.54 -3.11
C ALA A 103 6.61 -18.42 -2.68
N SER A 104 7.79 -17.79 -2.54
CA SER A 104 8.94 -18.51 -2.00
C SER A 104 8.66 -18.98 -0.57
N GLY A 105 9.06 -20.20 -0.24
CA GLY A 105 8.94 -20.74 1.12
C GLY A 105 9.58 -19.83 2.17
N SER A 106 10.70 -19.19 1.85
CA SER A 106 11.37 -18.24 2.75
C SER A 106 10.54 -16.97 3.02
N PHE A 107 9.69 -16.55 2.09
CA PHE A 107 8.83 -15.38 2.25
C PHE A 107 7.68 -15.65 3.22
N ALA A 108 7.13 -16.85 3.20
CA ALA A 108 5.98 -17.24 4.03
C ALA A 108 6.34 -17.96 5.32
N ALA A 109 7.63 -18.30 5.53
CA ALA A 109 8.09 -19.20 6.60
C ALA A 109 7.70 -18.78 8.03
N ASN A 110 7.51 -17.48 8.29
CA ASN A 110 7.19 -16.95 9.62
C ASN A 110 5.77 -16.36 9.69
N ARG A 111 4.89 -16.77 8.78
CA ARG A 111 3.52 -16.28 8.71
C ARG A 111 2.53 -17.42 8.70
N PRO A 112 1.45 -17.32 9.48
CA PRO A 112 0.32 -18.23 9.32
C PRO A 112 -0.18 -18.14 7.88
N ASN A 113 -0.27 -19.27 7.20
CA ASN A 113 -0.79 -19.31 5.83
C ASN A 113 -1.42 -20.69 5.56
N ASP A 114 -2.29 -20.73 4.57
CA ASP A 114 -2.98 -21.92 4.09
C ASP A 114 -2.43 -22.42 2.74
N LEU A 115 -1.18 -22.09 2.45
CA LEU A 115 -0.53 -22.43 1.20
C LEU A 115 -0.08 -23.89 1.18
N GLN A 116 -0.10 -24.48 0.00
CA GLN A 116 0.39 -25.83 -0.24
C GLN A 116 1.88 -25.79 -0.62
N LEU A 117 2.64 -26.74 -0.08
CA LEU A 117 4.08 -26.87 -0.38
C LEU A 117 4.29 -27.66 -1.68
N LEU A 118 5.08 -27.11 -2.58
CA LEU A 118 5.55 -27.81 -3.78
C LEU A 118 6.86 -28.57 -3.50
N SER A 119 7.17 -29.53 -4.36
CA SER A 119 8.43 -30.30 -4.29
C SER A 119 9.68 -29.42 -4.44
N THR A 120 9.56 -28.24 -5.04
CA THR A 120 10.63 -27.24 -5.16
C THR A 120 10.91 -26.48 -3.86
N GLY A 121 10.07 -26.63 -2.82
CA GLY A 121 10.14 -25.83 -1.60
C GLY A 121 9.38 -24.50 -1.67
N ASP A 122 8.76 -24.22 -2.79
CA ASP A 122 7.89 -23.06 -2.95
C ASP A 122 6.48 -23.36 -2.45
N LEU A 123 5.76 -22.31 -2.10
CA LEU A 123 4.38 -22.39 -1.63
C LEU A 123 3.44 -21.89 -2.72
N TYR A 124 2.28 -22.51 -2.86
CA TYR A 124 1.27 -22.07 -3.81
C TYR A 124 -0.14 -22.18 -3.24
N LYS A 125 -1.06 -21.47 -3.85
CA LYS A 125 -2.49 -21.61 -3.59
C LYS A 125 -3.23 -21.82 -4.92
N PRO A 126 -3.98 -22.95 -5.03
CA PRO A 126 -4.79 -23.22 -6.21
C PRO A 126 -5.74 -22.05 -6.48
N TYR A 127 -5.89 -21.70 -7.75
CA TYR A 127 -6.77 -20.61 -8.21
C TYR A 127 -6.43 -19.21 -7.71
N ALA A 128 -5.32 -19.03 -6.97
CA ALA A 128 -4.86 -17.68 -6.63
C ALA A 128 -4.32 -16.96 -7.87
N THR A 129 -4.68 -15.69 -8.01
CA THR A 129 -4.20 -14.84 -9.11
C THR A 129 -3.05 -13.95 -8.66
N SER A 130 -3.04 -13.56 -7.38
CA SER A 130 -1.96 -12.78 -6.79
C SER A 130 -1.95 -12.96 -5.27
N LEU A 131 -0.99 -13.71 -4.75
CA LEU A 131 -0.82 -13.90 -3.31
C LEU A 131 -0.48 -12.60 -2.57
N ARG A 132 0.08 -11.62 -3.27
CA ARG A 132 0.36 -10.31 -2.70
C ARG A 132 -0.90 -9.52 -2.34
N MET A 133 -2.01 -9.76 -3.03
CA MET A 133 -3.30 -9.12 -2.77
C MET A 133 -4.15 -9.88 -1.73
N GLY A 134 -3.64 -11.01 -1.23
CA GLY A 134 -4.20 -11.75 -0.12
C GLY A 134 -3.47 -11.48 1.20
N ASP A 135 -3.75 -12.29 2.21
CA ASP A 135 -3.24 -12.15 3.59
C ASP A 135 -1.71 -12.19 3.71
N LEU A 136 -1.03 -12.79 2.74
CA LEU A 136 0.42 -12.75 2.64
C LEU A 136 0.95 -11.43 2.09
N GLY A 137 0.09 -10.62 1.49
CA GLY A 137 0.45 -9.37 0.88
C GLY A 137 0.47 -8.20 1.86
N TYR A 138 0.50 -7.00 1.28
CA TYR A 138 0.51 -5.74 2.02
C TYR A 138 -0.94 -5.31 2.32
N ILE A 139 -1.67 -6.13 3.06
CA ILE A 139 -3.02 -5.82 3.52
C ILE A 139 -2.92 -5.34 4.97
N SER A 140 -3.55 -4.22 5.25
CA SER A 140 -3.71 -3.71 6.60
C SER A 140 -5.11 -4.02 7.11
N HIS A 141 -5.26 -5.08 7.88
CA HIS A 141 -6.54 -5.41 8.54
C HIS A 141 -7.05 -4.28 9.46
N ALA A 142 -6.15 -3.39 9.88
CA ALA A 142 -6.55 -2.17 10.58
C ALA A 142 -7.47 -1.27 9.74
N GLN A 143 -7.46 -1.41 8.42
CA GLN A 143 -8.29 -0.62 7.51
C GLN A 143 -9.63 -1.29 7.19
N ASP A 144 -9.86 -2.53 7.60
CA ASP A 144 -11.10 -3.27 7.30
C ASP A 144 -12.34 -2.59 7.92
N SER A 145 -12.13 -1.89 9.05
CA SER A 145 -13.17 -1.11 9.73
C SER A 145 -13.37 0.30 9.15
N LEU A 146 -12.51 0.74 8.24
CA LEU A 146 -12.58 2.07 7.65
C LEU A 146 -13.53 2.10 6.45
N ASN A 147 -14.51 2.97 6.54
CA ASN A 147 -15.43 3.21 5.42
C ASN A 147 -15.05 4.50 4.71
N ILE A 148 -14.08 4.42 3.79
CA ILE A 148 -13.59 5.57 3.04
C ILE A 148 -14.51 5.85 1.86
N SER A 149 -15.17 7.02 1.89
CA SER A 149 -16.07 7.47 0.84
C SER A 149 -15.28 8.01 -0.37
N PHE A 150 -15.71 7.64 -1.56
CA PHE A 150 -15.25 8.21 -2.83
C PHE A 150 -16.34 9.04 -3.53
N ASN A 151 -17.36 9.47 -2.79
CA ASN A 151 -18.48 10.20 -3.37
C ASN A 151 -18.16 11.67 -3.61
N SER A 152 -17.38 12.28 -2.72
CA SER A 152 -16.88 13.64 -2.88
C SER A 152 -15.47 13.77 -2.31
N LEU A 153 -14.74 14.80 -2.75
CA LEU A 153 -13.39 15.06 -2.24
C LEU A 153 -13.42 15.41 -0.74
N ASP A 154 -14.41 16.17 -0.31
CA ASP A 154 -14.55 16.57 1.09
C ASP A 154 -14.81 15.37 2.00
N ALA A 155 -15.74 14.49 1.60
CA ALA A 155 -15.99 13.24 2.33
C ALA A 155 -14.74 12.36 2.38
N TYR A 156 -14.04 12.21 1.25
CA TYR A 156 -12.79 11.45 1.19
C TYR A 156 -11.72 12.01 2.13
N CYS A 157 -11.49 13.32 2.10
CA CYS A 157 -10.51 13.98 2.99
C CYS A 157 -10.91 13.87 4.46
N LEU A 158 -12.19 14.00 4.77
CA LEU A 158 -12.70 13.85 6.15
C LEU A 158 -12.47 12.44 6.68
N ASP A 159 -12.81 11.43 5.88
CA ASP A 159 -12.62 10.02 6.26
C ASP A 159 -11.15 9.68 6.47
N LEU A 160 -10.25 10.17 5.59
CA LEU A 160 -8.81 10.00 5.77
C LEU A 160 -8.31 10.69 7.05
N LYS A 161 -8.80 11.90 7.33
CA LYS A 161 -8.45 12.62 8.55
C LYS A 161 -8.91 11.86 9.79
N ASN A 162 -10.13 11.34 9.79
CA ASN A 162 -10.65 10.54 10.88
C ASN A 162 -9.83 9.27 11.09
N ALA A 163 -9.44 8.60 10.02
CA ALA A 163 -8.59 7.41 10.09
C ALA A 163 -7.23 7.68 10.76
N LEU A 164 -6.62 8.84 10.48
CA LEU A 164 -5.35 9.25 11.12
C LEU A 164 -5.47 9.43 12.64
N HIS A 165 -6.67 9.67 13.14
CA HIS A 165 -6.96 9.84 14.57
C HIS A 165 -7.66 8.62 15.18
N THR A 166 -7.85 7.54 14.43
CA THR A 166 -8.46 6.31 14.91
C THR A 166 -7.38 5.35 15.41
N PRO A 167 -7.26 5.14 16.71
CA PRO A 167 -6.29 4.20 17.27
C PRO A 167 -6.63 2.76 16.89
N PHE A 168 -5.62 1.92 16.77
CA PHE A 168 -5.79 0.49 16.53
C PHE A 168 -5.11 -0.30 17.63
N GLU A 169 -5.87 -1.16 18.31
CA GLU A 169 -5.40 -1.84 19.54
C GLU A 169 -4.11 -2.63 19.35
N GLN A 170 -3.91 -3.26 18.21
CA GLN A 170 -2.68 -3.99 17.94
C GLN A 170 -1.47 -3.05 17.82
N TYR A 171 -1.66 -1.83 17.30
CA TYR A 171 -0.59 -0.83 17.19
C TYR A 171 -0.28 -0.16 18.51
N LYS A 172 -1.31 0.03 19.38
CA LYS A 172 -1.11 0.48 20.74
C LYS A 172 -0.26 -0.50 21.54
N LYS A 173 -0.47 -1.81 21.37
CA LYS A 173 0.34 -2.85 22.04
C LYS A 173 1.82 -2.80 21.66
N ILE A 174 2.14 -2.41 20.42
CA ILE A 174 3.52 -2.21 19.98
C ILE A 174 4.15 -1.01 20.70
N GLY A 175 3.36 0.05 20.95
CA GLY A 175 3.81 1.31 21.53
C GLY A 175 4.57 2.18 20.52
N GLU A 176 4.64 3.48 20.80
CA GLU A 176 5.40 4.42 19.95
C GLU A 176 6.90 4.40 20.22
N PHE A 177 7.28 4.02 21.44
CA PHE A 177 8.67 4.02 21.91
C PHE A 177 9.05 2.68 22.49
N LYS A 178 10.30 2.28 22.27
CA LYS A 178 10.97 1.15 22.89
C LYS A 178 12.40 1.57 23.23
N ASP A 179 12.83 1.33 24.46
CA ASP A 179 14.17 1.69 24.94
C ASP A 179 14.56 3.17 24.64
N ALA A 180 13.62 4.10 24.86
CA ALA A 180 13.71 5.52 24.54
C ALA A 180 13.83 5.85 23.04
N GLU A 181 13.76 4.87 22.16
CA GLU A 181 13.81 5.05 20.71
C GLU A 181 12.39 5.01 20.10
N ARG A 182 12.08 5.97 19.22
CA ARG A 182 10.79 5.96 18.52
C ARG A 182 10.74 4.87 17.46
N ILE A 183 9.79 3.94 17.61
CA ILE A 183 9.67 2.75 16.78
C ILE A 183 8.51 2.80 15.79
N GLN A 184 7.56 3.72 15.96
CA GLN A 184 6.49 4.00 15.00
C GLN A 184 6.02 5.46 15.11
N LEU A 185 5.38 5.98 14.06
CA LEU A 185 4.94 7.37 13.99
C LEU A 185 3.78 7.66 14.96
N ASN A 186 2.83 6.75 15.05
CA ASN A 186 1.66 6.81 15.93
C ASN A 186 1.09 5.39 16.11
N ASP A 187 0.08 5.25 16.95
CA ASP A 187 -0.67 4.02 17.16
C ASP A 187 -1.98 3.94 16.35
N SER A 188 -2.20 4.93 15.48
CA SER A 188 -3.41 5.06 14.68
C SER A 188 -3.29 4.37 13.33
N ILE A 189 -4.44 4.21 12.67
CA ILE A 189 -4.51 3.69 11.33
C ILE A 189 -3.92 4.73 10.37
N ILE A 190 -2.83 4.38 9.69
CA ILE A 190 -2.31 5.19 8.60
C ILE A 190 -2.97 4.68 7.32
N PRO A 191 -3.95 5.42 6.76
CA PRO A 191 -4.61 4.96 5.56
C PRO A 191 -3.63 5.00 4.39
N VAL A 192 -3.45 3.86 3.76
CA VAL A 192 -2.64 3.72 2.56
C VAL A 192 -3.58 3.80 1.37
N SER A 193 -3.99 5.01 1.02
CA SER A 193 -5.00 5.26 -0.02
C SER A 193 -4.58 4.74 -1.39
N TYR A 194 -3.29 4.74 -1.71
CA TYR A 194 -2.80 4.23 -2.98
C TYR A 194 -2.90 2.69 -3.11
N THR A 195 -2.94 1.93 -2.02
CA THR A 195 -3.15 0.48 -2.11
C THR A 195 -4.56 0.10 -2.54
N HIS A 196 -5.50 1.03 -2.42
CA HIS A 196 -6.88 0.85 -2.87
C HIS A 196 -7.15 1.43 -4.27
N LEU A 197 -6.24 2.24 -4.79
CA LEU A 197 -6.37 2.94 -6.06
C LEU A 197 -5.37 2.49 -7.12
N THR A 198 -4.32 1.80 -6.73
CA THR A 198 -3.32 1.30 -7.68
C THR A 198 -3.73 -0.06 -8.21
N LEU A 199 -3.46 -0.25 -9.49
CA LEU A 199 -3.40 -1.60 -10.07
C LEU A 199 -2.51 -2.47 -9.19
N PRO A 200 -2.86 -3.73 -8.96
CA PRO A 200 -1.99 -4.65 -8.27
C PRO A 200 -0.66 -4.67 -9.01
N THR A 201 0.34 -4.16 -8.35
CA THR A 201 1.68 -4.15 -8.92
C THR A 201 2.15 -5.58 -8.99
N THR A 202 2.47 -6.04 -10.18
CA THR A 202 3.10 -7.34 -10.39
C THR A 202 4.42 -7.35 -9.62
N PRO A 203 4.66 -8.27 -8.68
CA PRO A 203 6.00 -8.41 -8.15
C PRO A 203 6.89 -8.80 -9.33
N VAL A 204 7.93 -8.02 -9.56
CA VAL A 204 9.04 -8.47 -10.40
C VAL A 204 9.78 -9.50 -9.55
N VAL A 205 9.71 -10.73 -9.96
CA VAL A 205 10.47 -11.83 -9.39
C VAL A 205 11.95 -11.65 -9.76
#